data_5ef826fa080d30645b8dc7e991667486
#
_entry.id   5ef826fa080d30645b8dc7e991667486
#
_cell.length_a   1.000
_cell.length_b   1.000
_cell.length_c   1.000
_cell.angle_alpha   90.00
_cell.angle_beta   90.00
_cell.angle_gamma   90.00
#
_symmetry.space_group_name_H-M   'P 1'
#
loop_
_entity.id
_entity.type
_entity.pdbx_description
1 polymer ?
#
loop_
_entity_poly.entity_id
_entity_poly.type
_entity_poly.pdbx_seq_one_letter_code
_entity_poly.pdbx_strand_id
1 'polypeptide(L)'
;MHIAPQLLFFASLSLPRSQDLYPWADNSPLPECIRENAKSQHWEDRFVFLPLRCMRDGAPGSFVELGAFTGIQFSNSLMLERCFGWDGVLVEGSPSNFAQLAKSGRRSTMVHTAVCPGDDDGFVNFTAVGGDISGEPSTRTDGVKRKKRGSKHGKLLQAMDAGGLALVPCRSLDRILDAAGFSNIDVLFLDVEGAEAKVLQSVDASRFAMVVLEAVDAARHARDVEPQLLAKGFRRERRLEAQAWGSWNPVYVREPNGASSAPVLTRRCIECAAHKSCRDRYAEPSRLDWNASTPAAVPKIMEAPSRSG
;
A
#
# COMPACT_ATOMS: atom_id res chain seq x y z
N MET A 1 37.89 -21.07 49.50
CA MET A 1 36.71 -21.36 48.69
C MET A 1 36.52 -20.20 47.72
N HIS A 2 36.99 -20.35 46.48
CA HIS A 2 36.82 -19.35 45.43
C HIS A 2 35.64 -19.75 44.57
N ILE A 3 34.60 -18.93 44.57
CA ILE A 3 33.44 -19.09 43.68
C ILE A 3 33.74 -18.32 42.40
N ALA A 4 33.93 -19.04 41.30
CA ALA A 4 34.12 -18.44 39.98
C ALA A 4 32.78 -17.89 39.47
N PRO A 5 32.75 -16.69 38.81
CA PRO A 5 31.54 -16.19 38.20
C PRO A 5 31.23 -16.96 36.91
N GLN A 6 30.05 -17.57 36.84
CA GLN A 6 29.51 -18.12 35.59
C GLN A 6 29.20 -16.97 34.64
N LEU A 7 29.97 -16.84 33.57
CA LEU A 7 29.65 -16.02 32.41
C LEU A 7 28.44 -16.62 31.67
N LEU A 8 27.29 -16.02 31.85
CA LEU A 8 26.11 -16.24 31.02
C LEU A 8 26.41 -15.71 29.60
N PHE A 9 26.74 -16.62 28.70
CA PHE A 9 26.71 -16.33 27.27
C PHE A 9 25.27 -16.05 26.85
N PHE A 10 24.88 -14.78 26.78
CA PHE A 10 23.74 -14.38 25.98
C PHE A 10 24.11 -14.61 24.51
N ALA A 11 23.70 -15.74 23.96
CA ALA A 11 23.63 -15.90 22.51
C ALA A 11 22.73 -14.80 21.98
N SER A 12 23.30 -13.78 21.39
CA SER A 12 22.58 -12.77 20.64
C SER A 12 21.96 -13.51 19.45
N LEU A 13 20.71 -13.89 19.59
CA LEU A 13 19.87 -14.30 18.47
C LEU A 13 19.78 -13.07 17.56
N SER A 14 20.66 -12.97 16.60
CA SER A 14 20.54 -12.02 15.51
C SER A 14 19.23 -12.31 14.80
N LEU A 15 18.29 -11.38 14.88
CA LEU A 15 17.07 -11.44 14.08
C LEU A 15 17.49 -11.61 12.61
N PRO A 16 16.90 -12.55 11.87
CA PRO A 16 17.20 -12.71 10.46
C PRO A 16 17.00 -11.38 9.76
N ARG A 17 17.95 -10.98 8.93
CA ARG A 17 17.82 -9.76 8.11
C ARG A 17 16.67 -9.95 7.13
N SER A 18 16.04 -8.88 6.69
CA SER A 18 14.94 -8.92 5.70
C SER A 18 15.31 -9.73 4.44
N GLN A 19 16.58 -9.71 4.04
CA GLN A 19 17.11 -10.51 2.94
C GLN A 19 17.03 -12.03 3.18
N ASP A 20 17.13 -12.49 4.43
CA ASP A 20 17.03 -13.91 4.79
C ASP A 20 15.57 -14.39 4.77
N LEU A 21 14.62 -13.46 4.77
CA LEU A 21 13.18 -13.72 4.69
C LEU A 21 12.63 -13.59 3.25
N TYR A 22 13.49 -13.21 2.30
CA TYR A 22 13.08 -13.17 0.90
C TYR A 22 12.71 -14.58 0.42
N PRO A 23 11.49 -14.81 -0.06
CA PRO A 23 10.98 -16.16 -0.35
C PRO A 23 11.82 -16.98 -1.32
N TRP A 24 12.70 -16.34 -2.08
CA TRP A 24 13.58 -16.98 -3.07
C TRP A 24 15.06 -16.66 -2.84
N ALA A 25 15.46 -16.46 -1.58
CA ALA A 25 16.87 -16.30 -1.22
C ALA A 25 17.74 -17.53 -1.60
N ASP A 26 17.11 -18.68 -1.78
CA ASP A 26 17.75 -19.93 -2.25
C ASP A 26 17.93 -20.02 -3.79
N ASN A 27 17.70 -18.90 -4.50
CA ASN A 27 17.77 -18.82 -5.98
C ASN A 27 16.82 -19.77 -6.73
N SER A 28 15.80 -20.31 -6.08
CA SER A 28 14.77 -21.04 -6.79
C SER A 28 14.01 -20.11 -7.76
N PRO A 29 13.60 -20.59 -8.96
CA PRO A 29 12.92 -19.72 -9.90
C PRO A 29 11.55 -19.30 -9.39
N LEU A 30 11.25 -18.01 -9.53
CA LEU A 30 9.92 -17.46 -9.27
C LEU A 30 8.89 -18.09 -10.22
N PRO A 31 7.71 -18.49 -9.72
CA PRO A 31 6.60 -18.82 -10.60
C PRO A 31 6.37 -17.72 -11.64
N GLU A 32 6.07 -18.11 -12.88
CA GLU A 32 6.00 -17.18 -14.02
C GLU A 32 5.06 -16.01 -13.76
N CYS A 33 3.86 -16.28 -13.27
CA CYS A 33 2.89 -15.24 -12.97
C CYS A 33 3.46 -14.20 -11.98
N ILE A 34 4.14 -14.63 -10.92
CA ILE A 34 4.76 -13.73 -9.94
C ILE A 34 5.86 -12.90 -10.61
N ARG A 35 6.72 -13.53 -11.41
CA ARG A 35 7.81 -12.86 -12.12
C ARG A 35 7.29 -11.75 -13.05
N GLU A 36 6.15 -12.00 -13.72
CA GLU A 36 5.57 -11.07 -14.68
C GLU A 36 4.75 -9.94 -14.02
N ASN A 37 4.15 -10.21 -12.87
CA ASN A 37 3.18 -9.30 -12.25
C ASN A 37 3.65 -8.67 -10.93
N ALA A 38 4.79 -9.06 -10.36
CA ALA A 38 5.41 -8.34 -9.24
C ALA A 38 6.05 -7.05 -9.77
N LYS A 39 5.39 -5.93 -9.57
CA LYS A 39 5.72 -4.62 -10.16
C LYS A 39 5.98 -3.53 -9.14
N SER A 40 5.90 -3.82 -7.85
CA SER A 40 6.19 -2.83 -6.81
C SER A 40 7.61 -2.25 -6.97
N GLN A 41 7.78 -1.00 -6.60
CA GLN A 41 9.03 -0.27 -6.81
C GLN A 41 10.17 -0.82 -5.96
N HIS A 42 9.89 -1.26 -4.73
CA HIS A 42 10.86 -1.73 -3.75
C HIS A 42 10.60 -3.16 -3.28
N TRP A 43 9.85 -3.96 -4.07
CA TRP A 43 9.53 -5.37 -3.84
C TRP A 43 8.59 -5.63 -2.67
N GLU A 44 7.82 -4.65 -2.24
CA GLU A 44 6.84 -4.75 -1.15
C GLU A 44 5.89 -5.91 -1.37
N ASP A 45 5.35 -6.02 -2.58
CA ASP A 45 4.47 -7.09 -3.01
C ASP A 45 5.08 -8.47 -2.75
N ARG A 46 6.39 -8.65 -2.99
CA ARG A 46 7.08 -9.93 -2.80
C ARG A 46 7.34 -10.27 -1.34
N PHE A 47 7.46 -9.28 -0.46
CA PHE A 47 7.71 -9.53 0.96
C PHE A 47 6.44 -9.86 1.73
N VAL A 48 5.30 -9.30 1.33
CA VAL A 48 4.06 -9.42 2.09
C VAL A 48 3.11 -10.51 1.58
N PHE A 49 3.24 -10.97 0.32
CA PHE A 49 2.23 -11.85 -0.26
C PHE A 49 2.14 -13.23 0.43
N LEU A 50 3.26 -13.86 0.78
CA LEU A 50 3.23 -15.17 1.46
C LEU A 50 2.57 -15.09 2.85
N PRO A 51 2.93 -14.13 3.72
CA PRO A 51 2.19 -13.87 4.95
C PRO A 51 0.70 -13.65 4.74
N LEU A 52 0.32 -12.83 3.76
CA LEU A 52 -1.07 -12.56 3.42
C LEU A 52 -1.80 -13.83 2.92
N ARG A 53 -1.19 -14.59 2.04
CA ARG A 53 -1.71 -15.86 1.56
C ARG A 53 -1.86 -16.89 2.68
N CYS A 54 -0.89 -16.97 3.58
CA CYS A 54 -0.96 -17.82 4.77
C CYS A 54 -2.11 -17.41 5.70
N MET A 55 -2.29 -16.11 5.94
CA MET A 55 -3.37 -15.57 6.76
C MET A 55 -4.75 -15.98 6.23
N ARG A 56 -4.88 -16.11 4.91
CA ARG A 56 -6.10 -16.51 4.20
C ARG A 56 -6.18 -18.02 3.91
N ASP A 57 -5.23 -18.80 4.39
CA ASP A 57 -5.05 -20.23 4.07
C ASP A 57 -5.09 -20.51 2.55
N GLY A 58 -4.52 -19.62 1.78
CA GLY A 58 -4.47 -19.68 0.32
C GLY A 58 -5.68 -19.13 -0.41
N ALA A 59 -6.77 -18.79 0.28
CA ALA A 59 -7.93 -18.16 -0.35
C ALA A 59 -7.61 -16.73 -0.85
N PRO A 60 -8.34 -16.23 -1.86
CA PRO A 60 -8.27 -14.83 -2.24
C PRO A 60 -8.62 -13.90 -1.06
N GLY A 61 -7.99 -12.76 -1.02
CA GLY A 61 -8.25 -11.71 -0.03
C GLY A 61 -8.61 -10.39 -0.70
N SER A 62 -8.50 -9.31 0.08
CA SER A 62 -8.85 -7.97 -0.34
C SER A 62 -7.71 -6.97 -0.09
N PHE A 63 -7.60 -5.98 -0.96
CA PHE A 63 -6.60 -4.94 -0.84
C PHE A 63 -7.16 -3.55 -1.13
N VAL A 64 -6.46 -2.53 -0.64
CA VAL A 64 -6.59 -1.14 -1.09
C VAL A 64 -5.22 -0.67 -1.51
N GLU A 65 -5.14 -0.01 -2.65
CA GLU A 65 -3.92 0.66 -3.12
C GLU A 65 -4.23 2.15 -3.33
N LEU A 66 -3.67 2.99 -2.47
CA LEU A 66 -3.74 4.44 -2.58
C LEU A 66 -2.48 4.95 -3.28
N GLY A 67 -2.66 5.76 -4.32
CA GLY A 67 -1.61 6.11 -5.25
C GLY A 67 -1.42 5.02 -6.30
N ALA A 68 -2.53 4.49 -6.85
CA ALA A 68 -2.49 3.36 -7.76
C ALA A 68 -1.81 3.65 -9.11
N PHE A 69 -1.41 4.91 -9.36
CA PHE A 69 -0.67 5.36 -10.53
C PHE A 69 -1.31 4.87 -11.84
N THR A 70 -0.60 4.04 -12.62
CA THR A 70 -1.13 3.47 -13.86
C THR A 70 -1.86 2.14 -13.66
N GLY A 71 -1.89 1.62 -12.43
CA GLY A 71 -2.41 0.31 -12.08
C GLY A 71 -1.52 -0.88 -12.47
N ILE A 72 -0.43 -0.61 -13.20
CA ILE A 72 0.55 -1.63 -13.64
C ILE A 72 1.95 -1.27 -13.12
N GLN A 73 2.47 -0.12 -13.52
CA GLN A 73 3.80 0.33 -13.13
C GLN A 73 3.79 0.65 -11.63
N PHE A 74 4.76 0.14 -10.91
CA PHE A 74 4.94 0.31 -9.46
C PHE A 74 3.78 -0.21 -8.58
N SER A 75 2.80 -0.90 -9.18
CA SER A 75 1.67 -1.41 -8.41
C SER A 75 2.09 -2.47 -7.39
N ASN A 76 1.66 -2.27 -6.15
CA ASN A 76 1.86 -3.17 -5.02
C ASN A 76 0.84 -4.32 -5.00
N SER A 77 -0.31 -4.17 -5.68
CA SER A 77 -1.42 -5.12 -5.64
C SER A 77 -1.62 -5.91 -6.93
N LEU A 78 -0.91 -5.57 -8.03
CA LEU A 78 -1.11 -6.22 -9.34
C LEU A 78 -0.92 -7.73 -9.28
N MET A 79 0.14 -8.19 -8.60
CA MET A 79 0.43 -9.61 -8.44
C MET A 79 -0.65 -10.32 -7.61
N LEU A 80 -1.15 -9.70 -6.55
CA LEU A 80 -2.24 -10.25 -5.73
C LEU A 80 -3.50 -10.44 -6.57
N GLU A 81 -3.86 -9.46 -7.39
CA GLU A 81 -5.00 -9.56 -8.28
C GLU A 81 -4.79 -10.62 -9.36
N ARG A 82 -3.71 -10.51 -10.16
CA ARG A 82 -3.53 -11.35 -11.36
C ARG A 82 -3.14 -12.79 -11.06
N CYS A 83 -2.31 -13.02 -10.05
CA CYS A 83 -1.82 -14.37 -9.76
C CYS A 83 -2.66 -15.10 -8.71
N PHE A 84 -3.35 -14.38 -7.85
CA PHE A 84 -4.03 -15.00 -6.71
C PHE A 84 -5.52 -14.66 -6.61
N GLY A 85 -6.07 -13.93 -7.60
CA GLY A 85 -7.50 -13.66 -7.69
C GLY A 85 -8.03 -12.72 -6.61
N TRP A 86 -7.17 -11.93 -5.99
CA TRP A 86 -7.59 -10.94 -4.99
C TRP A 86 -8.41 -9.83 -5.64
N ASP A 87 -9.31 -9.25 -4.87
CA ASP A 87 -10.12 -8.09 -5.29
C ASP A 87 -9.80 -6.88 -4.41
N GLY A 88 -10.14 -5.69 -4.86
CA GLY A 88 -9.84 -4.50 -4.07
C GLY A 88 -10.25 -3.18 -4.69
N VAL A 89 -9.68 -2.13 -4.10
CA VAL A 89 -9.92 -0.74 -4.51
C VAL A 89 -8.59 -0.08 -4.88
N LEU A 90 -8.56 0.52 -6.06
CA LEU A 90 -7.45 1.29 -6.61
C LEU A 90 -7.85 2.75 -6.63
N VAL A 91 -7.19 3.59 -5.84
CA VAL A 91 -7.48 5.02 -5.73
C VAL A 91 -6.34 5.82 -6.33
N GLU A 92 -6.69 6.68 -7.29
CA GLU A 92 -5.72 7.57 -7.95
C GLU A 92 -6.31 8.98 -8.08
N GLY A 93 -5.57 9.97 -7.59
CA GLY A 93 -5.99 11.37 -7.59
C GLY A 93 -5.61 12.12 -8.86
N SER A 94 -4.49 11.77 -9.51
CA SER A 94 -4.05 12.43 -10.73
C SER A 94 -4.94 12.06 -11.91
N PRO A 95 -5.56 13.03 -12.61
CA PRO A 95 -6.42 12.74 -13.77
C PRO A 95 -5.68 12.02 -14.89
N SER A 96 -4.41 12.35 -15.12
CA SER A 96 -3.59 11.72 -16.17
C SER A 96 -3.21 10.29 -15.85
N ASN A 97 -2.89 10.00 -14.58
CA ASN A 97 -2.58 8.66 -14.11
C ASN A 97 -3.85 7.81 -14.09
N PHE A 98 -4.96 8.36 -13.57
CA PHE A 98 -6.24 7.67 -13.56
C PHE A 98 -6.71 7.30 -14.97
N ALA A 99 -6.51 8.16 -15.97
CA ALA A 99 -6.83 7.84 -17.37
C ALA A 99 -6.03 6.64 -17.91
N GLN A 100 -4.81 6.38 -17.38
CA GLN A 100 -4.04 5.19 -17.68
C GLN A 100 -4.51 3.98 -16.86
N LEU A 101 -4.76 4.17 -15.55
CA LEU A 101 -5.33 3.16 -14.67
C LEU A 101 -6.64 2.59 -15.24
N ALA A 102 -7.56 3.44 -15.72
CA ALA A 102 -8.82 3.00 -16.33
C ALA A 102 -8.65 2.12 -17.58
N LYS A 103 -7.47 2.16 -18.22
CA LYS A 103 -7.12 1.35 -19.39
C LYS A 103 -6.19 0.16 -19.07
N SER A 104 -5.83 -0.01 -17.80
CA SER A 104 -4.82 -1.00 -17.37
C SER A 104 -5.28 -2.46 -17.49
N GLY A 105 -6.57 -2.71 -17.67
CA GLY A 105 -7.16 -4.05 -17.65
C GLY A 105 -7.23 -4.66 -16.25
N ARG A 106 -7.07 -3.86 -15.17
CA ARG A 106 -7.34 -4.27 -13.79
C ARG A 106 -8.85 -4.51 -13.62
N ARG A 107 -9.19 -5.48 -12.76
CA ARG A 107 -10.60 -5.84 -12.46
C ARG A 107 -11.12 -5.21 -11.18
N SER A 108 -10.20 -4.84 -10.30
CA SER A 108 -10.52 -4.17 -9.03
C SER A 108 -11.25 -2.85 -9.25
N THR A 109 -12.01 -2.41 -8.27
CA THR A 109 -12.74 -1.14 -8.33
C THR A 109 -11.77 0.03 -8.43
N MET A 110 -11.93 0.88 -9.43
CA MET A 110 -11.07 2.06 -9.66
C MET A 110 -11.82 3.32 -9.27
N VAL A 111 -11.18 4.19 -8.50
CA VAL A 111 -11.79 5.41 -7.98
C VAL A 111 -10.91 6.62 -8.29
N HIS A 112 -11.44 7.56 -9.07
CA HIS A 112 -10.77 8.83 -9.34
C HIS A 112 -11.10 9.83 -8.23
N THR A 113 -10.24 9.90 -7.24
CA THR A 113 -10.40 10.82 -6.10
C THR A 113 -9.10 10.99 -5.35
N ALA A 114 -8.94 12.11 -4.66
CA ALA A 114 -7.98 12.24 -3.56
C ALA A 114 -8.59 11.68 -2.27
N VAL A 115 -7.75 11.29 -1.32
CA VAL A 115 -8.19 10.92 0.03
C VAL A 115 -7.94 12.10 0.97
N CYS A 116 -9.01 12.58 1.60
CA CYS A 116 -8.97 13.69 2.54
C CYS A 116 -9.44 13.28 3.93
N PRO A 117 -8.93 13.95 4.99
CA PRO A 117 -9.48 13.79 6.31
C PRO A 117 -10.89 14.42 6.39
N GLY A 118 -11.76 13.79 7.19
CA GLY A 118 -13.12 14.26 7.43
C GLY A 118 -14.19 13.51 6.63
N ASP A 119 -15.43 13.72 7.02
CA ASP A 119 -16.59 13.02 6.46
C ASP A 119 -17.24 13.76 5.30
N ASP A 120 -16.86 15.00 5.05
CA ASP A 120 -17.42 15.81 3.99
C ASP A 120 -16.72 15.57 2.66
N ASP A 121 -17.50 15.34 1.61
CA ASP A 121 -17.01 15.32 0.24
C ASP A 121 -16.57 16.74 -0.17
N GLY A 122 -15.39 16.85 -0.73
CA GLY A 122 -14.79 18.12 -1.12
C GLY A 122 -14.04 18.03 -2.44
N PHE A 123 -13.24 19.04 -2.70
CA PHE A 123 -12.34 19.10 -3.84
C PHE A 123 -10.98 19.61 -3.39
N VAL A 124 -9.94 19.12 -4.01
CA VAL A 124 -8.57 19.57 -3.81
C VAL A 124 -7.90 19.90 -5.14
N ASN A 125 -6.97 20.84 -5.09
CA ASN A 125 -6.13 21.11 -6.24
C ASN A 125 -5.04 20.03 -6.31
N PHE A 126 -5.01 19.33 -7.44
CA PHE A 126 -4.05 18.28 -7.73
C PHE A 126 -3.19 18.69 -8.91
N THR A 127 -1.91 18.36 -8.91
CA THR A 127 -1.04 18.64 -10.06
C THR A 127 -1.41 17.73 -11.22
N ALA A 128 -1.72 18.32 -12.37
CA ALA A 128 -2.10 17.59 -13.58
C ALA A 128 -0.89 17.04 -14.35
N VAL A 129 0.33 17.26 -13.87
CA VAL A 129 1.56 16.83 -14.56
C VAL A 129 1.75 15.34 -14.33
N GLY A 130 1.72 14.56 -15.40
CA GLY A 130 2.02 13.13 -15.37
C GLY A 130 3.49 12.89 -15.00
N GLY A 131 3.73 11.98 -14.08
CA GLY A 131 5.04 11.62 -13.54
C GLY A 131 4.93 11.37 -12.03
N ASP A 132 5.97 10.82 -11.41
CA ASP A 132 6.06 10.41 -9.99
C ASP A 132 5.86 11.54 -8.95
N ILE A 133 5.02 12.53 -9.23
CA ILE A 133 4.77 13.66 -8.36
C ILE A 133 3.28 13.71 -8.07
N SER A 134 2.86 13.02 -7.04
CA SER A 134 1.63 13.31 -6.36
C SER A 134 1.81 14.64 -5.60
N GLY A 135 0.99 15.62 -5.90
CA GLY A 135 0.95 16.85 -5.13
C GLY A 135 0.25 16.61 -3.80
N GLU A 136 0.78 17.11 -2.69
CA GLU A 136 -0.01 17.24 -1.46
C GLU A 136 -1.31 17.98 -1.79
N PRO A 137 -2.49 17.47 -1.38
CA PRO A 137 -3.73 18.20 -1.55
C PRO A 137 -3.62 19.53 -0.79
N SER A 138 -3.51 20.62 -1.54
CA SER A 138 -3.48 21.95 -0.96
C SER A 138 -4.91 22.36 -0.62
N THR A 139 -5.32 22.20 0.63
CA THR A 139 -6.60 22.71 1.14
C THR A 139 -6.56 24.24 1.39
N ARG A 140 -5.45 24.93 1.07
CA ARG A 140 -5.28 26.36 1.30
C ARG A 140 -5.35 27.16 0.02
N THR A 141 -6.37 27.98 -0.09
CA THR A 141 -6.54 29.01 -1.13
C THR A 141 -5.70 30.28 -0.86
N ASP A 142 -4.94 30.34 0.23
CA ASP A 142 -4.27 31.53 0.69
C ASP A 142 -2.74 31.40 0.65
N GLY A 143 -2.14 32.11 -0.28
CA GLY A 143 -0.80 32.65 -0.20
C GLY A 143 0.37 31.70 -0.16
N VAL A 144 0.69 31.09 -1.29
CA VAL A 144 1.96 30.34 -1.48
C VAL A 144 3.13 31.32 -1.38
N LYS A 145 3.90 31.30 -0.30
CA LYS A 145 5.18 31.99 -0.21
C LYS A 145 6.19 31.33 -1.15
N ARG A 146 6.65 32.06 -2.16
CA ARG A 146 7.66 31.62 -3.13
C ARG A 146 8.93 31.14 -2.42
N LYS A 147 9.27 29.84 -2.54
CA LYS A 147 10.56 29.27 -2.16
C LYS A 147 11.45 29.06 -3.37
N LYS A 148 12.76 29.16 -3.14
CA LYS A 148 13.84 29.24 -4.15
C LYS A 148 13.81 28.18 -5.24
N ARG A 149 14.14 28.62 -6.49
CA ARG A 149 14.40 27.77 -7.66
C ARG A 149 15.39 26.65 -7.35
N GLY A 150 15.03 25.40 -7.68
CA GLY A 150 15.98 24.27 -7.67
C GLY A 150 15.57 23.04 -6.83
N SER A 151 14.48 23.10 -6.08
CA SER A 151 13.95 21.93 -5.34
C SER A 151 12.83 21.24 -6.15
N LYS A 152 12.52 19.95 -5.81
CA LYS A 152 11.33 19.26 -6.33
C LYS A 152 10.07 20.13 -6.17
N HIS A 153 9.98 20.86 -5.08
CA HIS A 153 8.93 21.84 -4.79
C HIS A 153 8.91 23.04 -5.74
N GLY A 154 10.07 23.48 -6.26
CA GLY A 154 10.15 24.55 -7.26
C GLY A 154 9.65 24.12 -8.64
N LYS A 155 9.83 22.86 -9.02
CA LYS A 155 9.27 22.28 -10.26
C LYS A 155 7.75 22.18 -10.18
N LEU A 156 7.23 21.81 -8.99
CA LEU A 156 5.81 21.75 -8.71
C LEU A 156 5.16 23.14 -8.83
N LEU A 157 5.75 24.16 -8.23
CA LEU A 157 5.29 25.55 -8.35
C LEU A 157 5.33 26.06 -9.78
N GLN A 158 6.34 25.66 -10.56
CA GLN A 158 6.47 26.04 -11.97
C GLN A 158 5.41 25.34 -12.86
N ALA A 159 5.02 24.12 -12.52
CA ALA A 159 3.89 23.42 -13.15
C ALA A 159 2.54 24.05 -12.81
N MET A 160 2.39 24.54 -11.57
CA MET A 160 1.20 25.28 -11.12
C MET A 160 1.08 26.62 -11.88
N ASP A 161 2.18 27.34 -12.05
CA ASP A 161 2.21 28.60 -12.83
C ASP A 161 1.89 28.38 -14.32
N ALA A 162 2.09 27.14 -14.83
CA ALA A 162 1.76 26.74 -16.21
C ALA A 162 0.32 26.23 -16.39
N GLY A 163 -0.56 26.38 -15.39
CA GLY A 163 -1.95 25.93 -15.45
C GLY A 163 -2.14 24.41 -15.29
N GLY A 164 -1.15 23.69 -14.77
CA GLY A 164 -1.17 22.24 -14.56
C GLY A 164 -1.93 21.76 -13.32
N LEU A 165 -2.86 22.55 -12.79
CA LEU A 165 -3.71 22.14 -11.65
C LEU A 165 -5.05 21.60 -12.15
N ALA A 166 -5.43 20.44 -11.62
CA ALA A 166 -6.77 19.90 -11.78
C ALA A 166 -7.51 19.93 -10.45
N LEU A 167 -8.76 20.30 -10.48
CA LEU A 167 -9.66 20.18 -9.33
C LEU A 167 -10.16 18.73 -9.26
N VAL A 168 -9.76 18.01 -8.22
CA VAL A 168 -10.05 16.59 -8.05
C VAL A 168 -11.00 16.42 -6.87
N PRO A 169 -12.04 15.56 -6.98
CA PRO A 169 -12.87 15.20 -5.85
C PRO A 169 -12.03 14.64 -4.70
N CYS A 170 -12.47 14.88 -3.47
CA CYS A 170 -11.82 14.40 -2.27
C CYS A 170 -12.84 13.77 -1.32
N ARG A 171 -12.52 12.57 -0.81
CA ARG A 171 -13.36 11.79 0.10
C ARG A 171 -12.53 11.12 1.19
N SER A 172 -13.17 10.81 2.32
CA SER A 172 -12.53 9.91 3.29
C SER A 172 -12.39 8.50 2.73
N LEU A 173 -11.34 7.79 3.16
CA LEU A 173 -11.10 6.42 2.71
C LEU A 173 -12.26 5.49 3.10
N ASP A 174 -12.83 5.67 4.29
CA ASP A 174 -13.95 4.86 4.75
C ASP A 174 -15.18 4.98 3.83
N ARG A 175 -15.52 6.19 3.39
CA ARG A 175 -16.61 6.39 2.42
C ARG A 175 -16.34 5.76 1.06
N ILE A 176 -15.08 5.79 0.61
CA ILE A 176 -14.67 5.11 -0.62
C ILE A 176 -14.87 3.60 -0.49
N LEU A 177 -14.44 3.02 0.63
CA LEU A 177 -14.57 1.58 0.88
C LEU A 177 -16.02 1.14 1.02
N ASP A 178 -16.83 1.90 1.75
CA ASP A 178 -18.26 1.60 1.94
C ASP A 178 -19.00 1.63 0.59
N ALA A 179 -18.73 2.65 -0.24
CA ALA A 179 -19.32 2.75 -1.56
C ALA A 179 -18.85 1.63 -2.51
N ALA A 180 -17.62 1.13 -2.33
CA ALA A 180 -17.08 0.00 -3.08
C ALA A 180 -17.55 -1.37 -2.53
N GLY A 181 -18.19 -1.41 -1.35
CA GLY A 181 -18.71 -2.63 -0.73
C GLY A 181 -17.68 -3.43 0.08
N PHE A 182 -16.60 -2.78 0.50
CA PHE A 182 -15.55 -3.42 1.31
C PHE A 182 -15.65 -2.98 2.78
N SER A 183 -15.84 -3.91 3.69
CA SER A 183 -15.87 -3.66 5.14
C SER A 183 -14.55 -3.99 5.82
N ASN A 184 -13.91 -5.09 5.43
CA ASN A 184 -12.64 -5.57 5.98
C ASN A 184 -11.65 -5.77 4.84
N ILE A 185 -10.42 -5.34 5.07
CA ILE A 185 -9.34 -5.33 4.09
C ILE A 185 -8.13 -6.07 4.66
N ASP A 186 -7.57 -6.99 3.91
CA ASP A 186 -6.38 -7.73 4.33
C ASP A 186 -5.13 -6.84 4.30
N VAL A 187 -4.99 -5.98 3.27
CA VAL A 187 -3.83 -5.08 3.18
C VAL A 187 -4.18 -3.72 2.56
N LEU A 188 -3.69 -2.67 3.20
CA LEU A 188 -3.64 -1.30 2.67
C LEU A 188 -2.20 -1.00 2.21
N PHE A 189 -2.03 -0.72 0.92
CA PHE A 189 -0.83 -0.10 0.37
C PHE A 189 -1.04 1.40 0.30
N LEU A 190 -0.21 2.15 1.00
CA LEU A 190 -0.36 3.59 1.19
C LEU A 190 0.88 4.31 0.67
N ASP A 191 0.78 4.80 -0.55
CA ASP A 191 1.79 5.56 -1.26
C ASP A 191 1.14 6.83 -1.83
N VAL A 192 1.15 7.90 -1.03
CA VAL A 192 0.50 9.18 -1.35
C VAL A 192 1.46 10.36 -1.21
N GLU A 193 2.75 10.08 -1.37
CA GLU A 193 3.83 11.05 -1.50
C GLU A 193 3.84 12.14 -0.39
N GLY A 194 3.67 11.70 0.85
CA GLY A 194 3.76 12.54 2.02
C GLY A 194 2.40 12.94 2.65
N ALA A 195 1.28 12.45 2.13
CA ALA A 195 -0.04 12.67 2.73
C ALA A 195 -0.48 11.54 3.69
N GLU A 196 0.38 10.54 3.96
CA GLU A 196 0.08 9.32 4.73
C GLU A 196 -0.51 9.64 6.10
N ALA A 197 0.11 10.60 6.82
CA ALA A 197 -0.37 11.01 8.13
C ALA A 197 -1.79 11.60 8.10
N LYS A 198 -2.14 12.31 7.03
CA LYS A 198 -3.48 12.88 6.85
C LYS A 198 -4.52 11.81 6.54
N VAL A 199 -4.18 10.86 5.67
CA VAL A 199 -5.03 9.71 5.37
C VAL A 199 -5.34 8.93 6.65
N LEU A 200 -4.32 8.63 7.45
CA LEU A 200 -4.47 7.84 8.67
C LEU A 200 -5.27 8.55 9.78
N GLN A 201 -5.40 9.87 9.74
CA GLN A 201 -6.23 10.60 10.72
C GLN A 201 -7.71 10.28 10.59
N SER A 202 -8.20 10.05 9.37
CA SER A 202 -9.63 9.92 9.05
C SER A 202 -10.09 8.49 8.79
N VAL A 203 -9.19 7.49 8.84
CA VAL A 203 -9.54 6.12 8.52
C VAL A 203 -9.84 5.30 9.78
N ASP A 204 -10.90 4.52 9.74
CA ASP A 204 -11.10 3.44 10.71
C ASP A 204 -10.09 2.32 10.45
N ALA A 205 -8.97 2.42 11.13
CA ALA A 205 -7.90 1.45 10.97
C ALA A 205 -8.28 0.04 11.42
N SER A 206 -9.41 -0.16 12.14
CA SER A 206 -9.89 -1.49 12.52
C SER A 206 -10.27 -2.35 11.31
N ARG A 207 -10.48 -1.72 10.16
CA ARG A 207 -10.82 -2.37 8.89
C ARG A 207 -9.64 -3.12 8.24
N PHE A 208 -8.40 -2.85 8.64
CA PHE A 208 -7.20 -3.37 7.98
C PHE A 208 -6.45 -4.38 8.85
N ALA A 209 -6.00 -5.49 8.26
CA ALA A 209 -5.11 -6.44 8.92
C ALA A 209 -3.63 -6.03 8.81
N MET A 210 -3.25 -5.44 7.68
CA MET A 210 -1.88 -5.00 7.40
C MET A 210 -1.89 -3.63 6.71
N VAL A 211 -0.89 -2.79 7.02
CA VAL A 211 -0.61 -1.54 6.33
C VAL A 211 0.83 -1.56 5.87
N VAL A 212 1.05 -1.32 4.59
CA VAL A 212 2.36 -1.16 3.94
C VAL A 212 2.45 0.27 3.45
N LEU A 213 3.50 0.99 3.84
CA LEU A 213 3.64 2.39 3.46
C LEU A 213 4.93 2.62 2.67
N GLU A 214 4.90 3.60 1.77
CA GLU A 214 6.14 4.24 1.33
C GLU A 214 6.57 5.30 2.34
N ALA A 215 7.82 5.27 2.77
CA ALA A 215 8.38 6.26 3.68
C ALA A 215 9.52 7.03 3.01
N VAL A 216 9.19 8.15 2.41
CA VAL A 216 10.16 9.04 1.74
C VAL A 216 11.11 9.71 2.75
N ASP A 217 10.64 9.94 3.98
CA ASP A 217 11.39 10.59 5.07
C ASP A 217 11.19 9.83 6.39
N ALA A 218 12.23 9.14 6.84
CA ALA A 218 12.18 8.33 8.06
C ALA A 218 11.90 9.16 9.33
N ALA A 219 12.39 10.40 9.40
CA ALA A 219 12.15 11.27 10.56
C ALA A 219 10.70 11.76 10.60
N ARG A 220 10.13 12.12 9.44
CA ARG A 220 8.71 12.48 9.31
C ARG A 220 7.81 11.29 9.63
N HIS A 221 8.15 10.11 9.10
CA HIS A 221 7.41 8.88 9.39
C HIS A 221 7.36 8.57 10.89
N ALA A 222 8.52 8.58 11.56
CA ALA A 222 8.61 8.32 13.00
C ALA A 222 7.86 9.33 13.86
N ARG A 223 7.76 10.58 13.40
CA ARG A 223 7.08 11.67 14.13
C ARG A 223 5.57 11.70 13.86
N ASP A 224 5.14 11.52 12.62
CA ASP A 224 3.78 11.89 12.18
C ASP A 224 2.91 10.67 11.82
N VAL A 225 3.52 9.52 11.43
CA VAL A 225 2.81 8.34 10.91
C VAL A 225 2.81 7.18 11.92
N GLU A 226 3.99 6.74 12.35
CA GLU A 226 4.14 5.58 13.25
C GLU A 226 3.33 5.71 14.54
N PRO A 227 3.32 6.86 15.27
CA PRO A 227 2.52 6.99 16.48
C PRO A 227 1.01 6.81 16.25
N GLN A 228 0.49 7.24 15.08
CA GLN A 228 -0.92 7.05 14.75
C GLN A 228 -1.27 5.57 14.55
N LEU A 229 -0.42 4.81 13.85
CA LEU A 229 -0.63 3.38 13.64
C LEU A 229 -0.54 2.59 14.95
N LEU A 230 0.46 2.91 15.80
CA LEU A 230 0.58 2.29 17.12
C LEU A 230 -0.65 2.57 17.99
N ALA A 231 -1.13 3.82 18.04
CA ALA A 231 -2.34 4.20 18.78
C ALA A 231 -3.62 3.52 18.25
N LYS A 232 -3.64 3.14 16.97
CA LYS A 232 -4.73 2.41 16.33
C LYS A 232 -4.62 0.89 16.45
N GLY A 233 -3.69 0.36 17.27
CA GLY A 233 -3.54 -1.07 17.57
C GLY A 233 -2.73 -1.85 16.54
N PHE A 234 -1.87 -1.19 15.79
CA PHE A 234 -0.88 -1.85 14.96
C PHE A 234 0.46 -1.94 15.69
N ARG A 235 1.25 -2.94 15.31
CA ARG A 235 2.68 -2.99 15.61
C ARG A 235 3.48 -3.04 14.32
N ARG A 236 4.67 -2.49 14.36
CA ARG A 236 5.59 -2.53 13.24
C ARG A 236 6.20 -3.94 13.09
N GLU A 237 6.18 -4.47 11.87
CA GLU A 237 6.72 -5.81 11.58
C GLU A 237 7.95 -5.70 10.65
N ARG A 238 9.10 -5.47 11.27
CA ARG A 238 10.37 -5.23 10.58
C ARG A 238 10.84 -6.40 9.69
N ARG A 239 10.36 -7.61 9.93
CA ARG A 239 10.70 -8.80 9.13
C ARG A 239 10.09 -8.77 7.73
N LEU A 240 9.05 -7.97 7.54
CA LEU A 240 8.36 -7.83 6.26
C LEU A 240 8.74 -6.54 5.51
N GLU A 241 9.64 -5.74 6.07
CA GLU A 241 10.05 -4.47 5.45
C GLU A 241 11.04 -4.73 4.31
N ALA A 242 10.68 -4.29 3.12
CA ALA A 242 11.60 -4.24 1.99
C ALA A 242 12.62 -3.11 2.22
N GLN A 243 13.90 -3.44 2.08
CA GLN A 243 15.00 -2.47 2.13
C GLN A 243 15.77 -2.55 0.82
N ALA A 244 15.36 -1.76 -0.16
CA ALA A 244 16.03 -1.70 -1.44
C ALA A 244 16.49 -0.26 -1.73
N TRP A 245 17.74 -0.12 -2.16
CA TRP A 245 18.29 1.12 -2.75
C TRP A 245 18.15 2.39 -1.88
N GLY A 246 18.14 2.27 -0.56
CA GLY A 246 18.00 3.42 0.35
C GLY A 246 16.57 3.87 0.60
N SER A 247 15.59 3.23 -0.01
CA SER A 247 14.17 3.38 0.35
C SER A 247 13.83 2.42 1.48
N TRP A 248 12.84 2.82 2.25
CA TRP A 248 12.40 2.08 3.41
C TRP A 248 10.88 2.12 3.47
N ASN A 249 10.28 0.93 3.34
CA ASN A 249 8.83 0.78 3.31
C ASN A 249 8.37 -0.01 4.53
N PRO A 250 7.94 0.70 5.59
CA PRO A 250 7.54 0.06 6.84
C PRO A 250 6.24 -0.71 6.68
N VAL A 251 6.19 -1.86 7.37
CA VAL A 251 5.03 -2.74 7.42
C VAL A 251 4.48 -2.78 8.83
N TYR A 252 3.18 -2.53 8.94
CA TYR A 252 2.45 -2.59 10.19
C TYR A 252 1.39 -3.68 10.13
N VAL A 253 1.29 -4.47 11.18
CA VAL A 253 0.31 -5.54 11.30
C VAL A 253 -0.55 -5.30 12.53
N ARG A 254 -1.84 -5.58 12.39
CA ARG A 254 -2.78 -5.42 13.50
C ARG A 254 -2.47 -6.41 14.60
N GLU A 255 -2.48 -5.92 15.84
CA GLU A 255 -2.43 -6.79 17.00
C GLU A 255 -3.79 -7.44 17.26
N PRO A 256 -3.80 -8.70 17.73
CA PRO A 256 -5.04 -9.36 18.12
C PRO A 256 -5.64 -8.62 19.33
N ASN A 257 -6.61 -7.80 19.09
CA ASN A 257 -7.47 -7.25 20.12
C ASN A 257 -8.90 -7.73 19.80
N GLY A 258 -9.60 -8.30 20.75
CA GLY A 258 -10.88 -8.97 20.53
C GLY A 258 -12.01 -8.14 19.93
N ALA A 259 -11.75 -6.91 19.47
CA ALA A 259 -12.72 -5.96 18.93
C ALA A 259 -12.68 -5.84 17.40
N SER A 260 -11.65 -6.37 16.70
CA SER A 260 -11.53 -6.25 15.25
C SER A 260 -12.09 -7.46 14.54
N SER A 261 -12.90 -7.25 13.50
CA SER A 261 -13.37 -8.29 12.57
C SER A 261 -12.39 -8.57 11.43
N ALA A 262 -11.33 -7.76 11.29
CA ALA A 262 -10.29 -7.99 10.29
C ALA A 262 -9.47 -9.25 10.62
N PRO A 263 -9.01 -10.02 9.61
CA PRO A 263 -8.12 -11.14 9.82
C PRO A 263 -6.85 -10.71 10.57
N VAL A 264 -6.34 -11.58 11.45
CA VAL A 264 -5.12 -11.30 12.21
C VAL A 264 -3.96 -12.06 11.60
N LEU A 265 -2.90 -11.33 11.26
CA LEU A 265 -1.65 -11.93 10.79
C LEU A 265 -0.90 -12.56 11.96
N THR A 266 -0.94 -13.89 12.04
CA THR A 266 -0.28 -14.63 13.12
C THR A 266 1.24 -14.65 12.94
N ARG A 267 1.96 -14.84 14.05
CA ARG A 267 3.41 -15.04 14.02
C ARG A 267 3.83 -16.18 13.07
N ARG A 268 3.07 -17.27 13.04
CA ARG A 268 3.29 -18.41 12.12
C ARG A 268 3.27 -17.96 10.67
N CYS A 269 2.35 -17.10 10.26
CA CYS A 269 2.27 -16.61 8.89
C CYS A 269 3.37 -15.62 8.55
N ILE A 270 3.82 -14.82 9.52
CA ILE A 270 4.98 -13.94 9.32
C ILE A 270 6.25 -14.79 9.08
N GLU A 271 6.46 -15.82 9.88
CA GLU A 271 7.61 -16.73 9.76
C GLU A 271 7.50 -17.65 8.54
N CYS A 272 6.31 -17.84 8.01
CA CYS A 272 6.03 -18.65 6.83
C CYS A 272 6.90 -18.26 5.62
N ALA A 273 7.12 -16.97 5.40
CA ALA A 273 7.92 -16.47 4.28
C ALA A 273 9.36 -17.05 4.24
N ALA A 274 9.93 -17.39 5.38
CA ALA A 274 11.28 -17.97 5.50
C ALA A 274 11.36 -19.47 5.20
N HIS A 275 10.22 -20.17 5.09
CA HIS A 275 10.19 -21.63 4.98
C HIS A 275 9.81 -22.12 3.58
N LYS A 276 10.60 -23.03 3.02
CA LYS A 276 10.32 -23.64 1.70
C LYS A 276 8.93 -24.28 1.64
N SER A 277 8.51 -25.01 2.67
CA SER A 277 7.20 -25.64 2.74
C SER A 277 6.03 -24.64 2.66
N CYS A 278 6.24 -23.42 3.10
CA CYS A 278 5.25 -22.36 2.99
C CYS A 278 5.18 -21.81 1.56
N ARG A 279 6.33 -21.62 0.92
CA ARG A 279 6.38 -21.25 -0.51
C ARG A 279 5.68 -22.29 -1.36
N ASP A 280 6.01 -23.56 -1.17
CA ASP A 280 5.43 -24.67 -1.90
C ASP A 280 3.89 -24.72 -1.75
N ARG A 281 3.39 -24.33 -0.58
CA ARG A 281 1.94 -24.31 -0.30
C ARG A 281 1.23 -23.07 -0.82
N TYR A 282 1.82 -21.88 -0.74
CA TYR A 282 1.12 -20.62 -0.93
C TYR A 282 1.59 -19.79 -2.13
N ALA A 283 2.74 -20.12 -2.74
CA ALA A 283 3.23 -19.40 -3.90
C ALA A 283 2.65 -19.91 -5.24
N GLU A 284 1.94 -21.03 -5.25
CA GLU A 284 1.24 -21.47 -6.45
C GLU A 284 0.16 -20.46 -6.84
N PRO A 285 0.23 -19.89 -8.06
CA PRO A 285 -0.84 -19.04 -8.56
C PRO A 285 -2.15 -19.80 -8.62
N SER A 286 -3.24 -19.12 -8.31
CA SER A 286 -4.58 -19.66 -8.56
C SER A 286 -4.68 -19.95 -10.06
N ARG A 287 -5.18 -21.12 -10.44
CA ARG A 287 -5.44 -21.49 -11.85
C ARG A 287 -6.62 -20.68 -12.42
N LEU A 288 -6.62 -19.38 -12.14
CA LEU A 288 -7.53 -18.46 -12.79
C LEU A 288 -6.96 -18.21 -14.18
N ASP A 289 -7.61 -18.79 -15.17
CA ASP A 289 -7.25 -18.61 -16.57
C ASP A 289 -7.56 -17.15 -16.96
N TRP A 290 -6.59 -16.27 -16.80
CA TRP A 290 -6.70 -14.86 -17.16
C TRP A 290 -6.93 -14.66 -18.66
N ASN A 291 -6.56 -15.67 -19.48
CA ASN A 291 -6.73 -15.70 -20.93
C ASN A 291 -8.03 -16.40 -21.35
N ALA A 292 -8.67 -17.15 -20.45
CA ALA A 292 -9.97 -17.73 -20.74
C ALA A 292 -11.00 -16.63 -20.69
N SER A 293 -11.64 -16.41 -21.79
CA SER A 293 -12.84 -15.67 -22.20
C SER A 293 -13.97 -15.46 -21.16
N THR A 294 -13.65 -15.30 -19.89
CA THR A 294 -14.55 -14.63 -18.98
C THR A 294 -14.64 -13.18 -19.50
N PRO A 295 -15.81 -12.71 -19.94
CA PRO A 295 -15.95 -11.32 -20.35
C PRO A 295 -15.31 -10.50 -19.24
N ALA A 296 -14.30 -9.70 -19.60
CA ALA A 296 -13.64 -8.80 -18.67
C ALA A 296 -14.75 -8.12 -17.89
N ALA A 297 -14.84 -8.42 -16.58
CA ALA A 297 -15.81 -7.74 -15.75
C ALA A 297 -15.53 -6.27 -16.00
N VAL A 298 -16.52 -5.55 -16.51
CA VAL A 298 -16.37 -4.13 -16.84
C VAL A 298 -15.83 -3.49 -15.56
N PRO A 299 -14.64 -2.88 -15.60
CA PRO A 299 -14.05 -2.34 -14.40
C PRO A 299 -15.07 -1.40 -13.76
N LYS A 300 -15.33 -1.60 -12.48
CA LYS A 300 -16.21 -0.70 -11.72
C LYS A 300 -15.47 0.62 -11.57
N ILE A 301 -15.71 1.57 -12.46
CA ILE A 301 -15.22 2.93 -12.32
C ILE A 301 -16.25 3.66 -11.47
N MET A 302 -15.85 4.09 -10.29
CA MET A 302 -16.65 4.93 -9.42
C MET A 302 -16.27 6.38 -9.67
N GLU A 303 -17.16 7.11 -10.32
CA GLU A 303 -17.03 8.56 -10.44
C GLU A 303 -17.56 9.23 -9.17
N ALA A 304 -16.86 10.27 -8.73
CA ALA A 304 -17.38 11.16 -7.71
C ALA A 304 -18.61 11.91 -8.28
N PRO A 305 -19.63 12.25 -7.47
CA PRO A 305 -20.75 13.00 -7.92
C PRO A 305 -20.27 14.31 -8.56
N SER A 306 -20.72 14.54 -9.80
CA SER A 306 -20.56 15.82 -10.49
C SER A 306 -21.26 16.90 -9.66
N ARG A 307 -20.68 18.11 -9.57
CA ARG A 307 -21.43 19.27 -9.08
C ARG A 307 -22.68 19.40 -9.94
N SER A 308 -23.84 19.08 -9.39
CA SER A 308 -25.08 19.64 -9.90
C SER A 308 -25.00 21.15 -9.65
N GLY A 309 -24.95 21.91 -10.74
CA GLY A 309 -24.86 23.35 -10.77
C GLY A 309 -25.94 24.07 -10.00
#